data_c5966f8aeedec8842f7571dd7123fae2
#
_entry.id   c5966f8aeedec8842f7571dd7123fae2
#
_cell.length_a   1.000
_cell.length_b   1.000
_cell.length_c   1.000
_cell.angle_alpha   90.00
_cell.angle_beta   90.00
_cell.angle_gamma   90.00
#
_symmetry.space_group_name_H-M   'P 1'
#
loop_
_entity.id
_entity.type
_entity.pdbx_description
1 polymer ?
#
loop_
_entity_poly.entity_id
_entity_poly.type
_entity_poly.pdbx_seq_one_letter_code
_entity_poly.pdbx_strand_id
1 'polypeptide(L)'
;MLYTRFMKTVGVIIGDYYQKLLRICDRHGIALNLDIEDPSLKIFQEKALCDFLKYQIPMAVNACKGHDGAHIALVQKSIAGSNMSRFSIKYSGETLQPGQKQRLQDAGLEVRARFGYDTVISIKL
;
A
#
# COMPACT_ATOMS: atom_id res chain seq x y z
N MET A 1 -10.11 22.67 -17.26
CA MET A 1 -8.82 22.95 -16.62
C MET A 1 -7.75 22.03 -17.15
N LEU A 2 -6.62 22.58 -17.56
CA LEU A 2 -5.52 21.80 -18.10
C LEU A 2 -4.92 20.81 -17.08
N TYR A 3 -4.94 21.15 -15.80
CA TYR A 3 -4.39 20.30 -14.74
C TYR A 3 -5.06 18.94 -14.62
N THR A 4 -6.39 18.88 -14.80
CA THR A 4 -7.11 17.61 -14.67
C THR A 4 -6.80 16.64 -15.80
N ARG A 5 -6.31 17.11 -16.95
CA ARG A 5 -5.89 16.26 -18.06
C ARG A 5 -4.68 15.41 -17.73
N PHE A 6 -3.78 15.95 -16.91
CA PHE A 6 -2.50 15.31 -16.60
C PHE A 6 -2.51 14.57 -15.28
N MET A 7 -3.62 14.64 -14.54
CA MET A 7 -3.76 13.89 -13.30
C MET A 7 -3.99 12.42 -13.62
N LYS A 8 -3.11 11.60 -13.08
CA LYS A 8 -3.25 10.14 -13.20
C LYS A 8 -4.38 9.66 -12.30
N THR A 9 -5.03 8.60 -12.73
CA THR A 9 -6.01 7.91 -11.88
C THR A 9 -5.29 7.00 -10.89
N VAL A 10 -5.98 6.69 -9.81
CA VAL A 10 -5.53 5.72 -8.79
C VAL A 10 -5.19 4.38 -9.46
N GLY A 11 -6.03 3.92 -10.38
CA GLY A 11 -5.80 2.66 -11.09
C GLY A 11 -4.49 2.65 -11.87
N VAL A 12 -4.14 3.76 -12.52
CA VAL A 12 -2.87 3.86 -13.28
C VAL A 12 -1.68 3.85 -12.33
N ILE A 13 -1.73 4.67 -11.27
CA ILE A 13 -0.60 4.77 -10.31
C ILE A 13 -0.36 3.43 -9.63
N ILE A 14 -1.40 2.85 -9.05
CA ILE A 14 -1.26 1.57 -8.33
C ILE A 14 -0.94 0.44 -9.30
N GLY A 15 -1.51 0.47 -10.50
CA GLY A 15 -1.24 -0.52 -11.53
C GLY A 15 0.23 -0.59 -11.92
N ASP A 16 0.91 0.55 -12.04
CA ASP A 16 2.34 0.59 -12.35
C ASP A 16 3.18 -0.09 -11.25
N TYR A 17 2.88 0.19 -10.00
CA TYR A 17 3.54 -0.46 -8.86
C TYR A 17 3.19 -1.95 -8.76
N TYR A 18 1.92 -2.29 -9.02
CA TYR A 18 1.44 -3.66 -9.01
C TYR A 18 2.21 -4.53 -10.00
N GLN A 19 2.42 -4.06 -11.22
CA GLN A 19 3.15 -4.81 -12.24
C GLN A 19 4.58 -5.13 -11.83
N LYS A 20 5.26 -4.17 -11.21
CA LYS A 20 6.62 -4.38 -10.68
C LYS A 20 6.62 -5.35 -9.51
N LEU A 21 5.66 -5.17 -8.60
CA LEU A 21 5.54 -5.99 -7.40
C LEU A 21 5.17 -7.43 -7.74
N LEU A 22 4.35 -7.64 -8.77
CA LEU A 22 3.94 -8.98 -9.22
C LEU A 22 5.14 -9.85 -9.58
N ARG A 23 6.12 -9.27 -10.28
CA ARG A 23 7.33 -9.99 -10.65
C ARG A 23 8.16 -10.39 -9.44
N ILE A 24 8.24 -9.49 -8.46
CA ILE A 24 8.99 -9.75 -7.22
C ILE A 24 8.27 -10.83 -6.40
N CYS A 25 6.97 -10.73 -6.28
CA CYS A 25 6.16 -11.70 -5.53
C CYS A 25 6.22 -13.10 -6.16
N ASP A 26 6.13 -13.19 -7.48
CA ASP A 26 6.25 -14.46 -8.20
C ASP A 26 7.60 -15.13 -7.92
N ARG A 27 8.67 -14.33 -7.91
CA ARG A 27 10.02 -14.83 -7.65
C ARG A 27 10.18 -15.41 -6.25
N HIS A 28 9.47 -14.86 -5.27
CA HIS A 28 9.58 -15.25 -3.87
C HIS A 28 8.41 -16.10 -3.36
N GLY A 29 7.50 -16.49 -4.24
CA GLY A 29 6.34 -17.30 -3.83
C GLY A 29 5.36 -16.55 -2.94
N ILE A 30 5.25 -15.23 -3.08
CA ILE A 30 4.34 -14.38 -2.32
C ILE A 30 3.06 -14.19 -3.11
N ALA A 31 1.90 -14.47 -2.52
CA ALA A 31 0.62 -14.18 -3.14
C ALA A 31 0.35 -12.68 -3.13
N LEU A 32 -0.09 -12.13 -4.25
CA LEU A 32 -0.35 -10.70 -4.39
C LEU A 32 -1.81 -10.47 -4.76
N ASN A 33 -2.48 -9.60 -4.02
CA ASN A 33 -3.85 -9.17 -4.26
C ASN A 33 -3.94 -7.67 -4.51
N LEU A 34 -4.92 -7.29 -5.33
CA LEU A 34 -5.22 -5.90 -5.62
C LEU A 34 -6.71 -5.67 -5.35
N ASP A 35 -7.03 -4.71 -4.47
CA ASP A 35 -8.41 -4.38 -4.10
C ASP A 35 -8.59 -2.87 -4.18
N ILE A 36 -8.99 -2.38 -5.35
CA ILE A 36 -9.19 -0.96 -5.64
C ILE A 36 -10.67 -0.71 -5.84
N GLU A 37 -11.25 0.06 -4.92
CA GLU A 37 -12.69 0.38 -4.95
C GLU A 37 -13.04 1.33 -6.09
N ASP A 38 -12.20 2.34 -6.32
CA ASP A 38 -12.44 3.34 -7.36
C ASP A 38 -11.17 3.59 -8.19
N PRO A 39 -10.91 2.76 -9.22
CA PRO A 39 -9.71 2.90 -10.04
C PRO A 39 -9.71 4.16 -10.90
N SER A 40 -10.87 4.75 -11.17
CA SER A 40 -10.98 5.97 -11.99
C SER A 40 -10.79 7.26 -11.20
N LEU A 41 -10.65 7.16 -9.88
CA LEU A 41 -10.44 8.31 -9.01
C LEU A 41 -9.15 9.04 -9.39
N LYS A 42 -9.24 10.34 -9.60
CA LYS A 42 -8.08 11.21 -9.83
C LYS A 42 -7.56 11.71 -8.50
N ILE A 43 -6.25 11.71 -8.33
CA ILE A 43 -5.63 12.08 -7.08
C ILE A 43 -4.74 13.32 -7.27
N PHE A 44 -4.95 14.32 -6.41
CA PHE A 44 -4.15 15.54 -6.39
C PHE A 44 -2.79 15.32 -5.70
N GLN A 45 -2.72 14.38 -4.78
CA GLN A 45 -1.52 14.10 -4.00
C GLN A 45 -0.76 12.89 -4.55
N GLU A 46 -0.51 12.88 -5.86
CA GLU A 46 0.16 11.77 -6.55
C GLU A 46 1.52 11.47 -5.93
N LYS A 47 2.30 12.52 -5.63
CA LYS A 47 3.63 12.33 -5.03
C LYS A 47 3.55 11.64 -3.67
N ALA A 48 2.58 12.02 -2.84
CA ALA A 48 2.40 11.40 -1.52
C ALA A 48 2.06 9.91 -1.65
N LEU A 49 1.19 9.55 -2.60
CA LEU A 49 0.85 8.16 -2.86
C LEU A 49 2.06 7.38 -3.40
N CYS A 50 2.78 7.95 -4.36
CA CYS A 50 3.98 7.31 -4.92
C CYS A 50 5.05 7.10 -3.85
N ASP A 51 5.31 8.09 -3.01
CA ASP A 51 6.27 7.98 -1.92
C ASP A 51 5.85 6.90 -0.93
N PHE A 52 4.56 6.85 -0.58
CA PHE A 52 4.01 5.83 0.29
C PHE A 52 4.28 4.41 -0.27
N LEU A 53 3.90 4.17 -1.52
CA LEU A 53 4.09 2.87 -2.17
C LEU A 53 5.57 2.52 -2.29
N LYS A 54 6.39 3.49 -2.67
CA LYS A 54 7.82 3.30 -2.87
C LYS A 54 8.54 2.86 -1.59
N TYR A 55 8.14 3.38 -0.43
CA TYR A 55 8.74 3.02 0.84
C TYR A 55 8.13 1.76 1.46
N GLN A 56 6.81 1.58 1.34
CA GLN A 56 6.13 0.49 2.01
C GLN A 56 6.27 -0.85 1.28
N ILE A 57 6.33 -0.84 -0.04
CA ILE A 57 6.45 -2.08 -0.82
C ILE A 57 7.72 -2.87 -0.46
N PRO A 58 8.92 -2.28 -0.44
CA PRO A 58 10.12 -3.02 -0.04
C PRO A 58 10.04 -3.59 1.37
N MET A 59 9.44 -2.85 2.31
CA MET A 59 9.25 -3.33 3.68
C MET A 59 8.34 -4.56 3.71
N ALA A 60 7.25 -4.54 2.96
CA ALA A 60 6.31 -5.65 2.88
C ALA A 60 6.97 -6.88 2.26
N VAL A 61 7.71 -6.70 1.17
CA VAL A 61 8.43 -7.81 0.50
C VAL A 61 9.46 -8.42 1.45
N ASN A 62 10.23 -7.60 2.15
CA ASN A 62 11.23 -8.10 3.09
C ASN A 62 10.60 -8.86 4.26
N ALA A 63 9.46 -8.41 4.75
CA ALA A 63 8.73 -9.10 5.81
C ALA A 63 8.20 -10.47 5.37
N CYS A 64 7.85 -10.60 4.08
CA CYS A 64 7.28 -11.82 3.52
C CYS A 64 8.31 -12.83 3.05
N LYS A 65 9.54 -12.42 2.75
CA LYS A 65 10.57 -13.32 2.23
C LYS A 65 10.84 -14.47 3.19
N GLY A 66 10.82 -15.68 2.66
CA GLY A 66 11.13 -16.90 3.43
C GLY A 66 9.99 -17.39 4.32
N HIS A 67 8.82 -16.76 4.28
CA HIS A 67 7.64 -17.19 5.03
C HIS A 67 6.67 -17.94 4.11
N ASP A 68 6.33 -19.16 4.45
CA ASP A 68 5.35 -19.96 3.71
C ASP A 68 3.97 -19.33 3.81
N GLY A 69 3.26 -19.30 2.69
CA GLY A 69 1.92 -18.71 2.63
C GLY A 69 1.88 -17.19 2.77
N ALA A 70 3.03 -16.54 2.59
CA ALA A 70 3.10 -15.08 2.65
C ALA A 70 2.24 -14.42 1.58
N HIS A 71 1.64 -13.30 1.92
CA HIS A 71 0.80 -12.55 0.99
C HIS A 71 0.93 -11.05 1.21
N ILE A 72 0.68 -10.30 0.14
CA ILE A 72 0.65 -8.84 0.13
C ILE A 72 -0.63 -8.40 -0.59
N ALA A 73 -1.29 -7.38 -0.09
CA ALA A 73 -2.42 -6.74 -0.77
C ALA A 73 -2.21 -5.24 -0.86
N LEU A 74 -2.51 -4.68 -2.04
CA LEU A 74 -2.62 -3.23 -2.24
C LEU A 74 -4.11 -2.89 -2.24
N VAL A 75 -4.52 -1.95 -1.40
CA VAL A 75 -5.93 -1.65 -1.15
C VAL A 75 -6.18 -0.16 -1.25
N GLN A 76 -7.28 0.21 -1.90
CA GLN A 76 -7.80 1.58 -1.86
C GLN A 76 -9.28 1.52 -1.55
N LYS A 77 -9.69 2.27 -0.53
CA LYS A 77 -11.10 2.42 -0.15
C LYS A 77 -11.42 3.89 0.03
N SER A 78 -12.57 4.31 -0.50
CA SER A 78 -13.09 5.65 -0.27
C SER A 78 -13.56 5.77 1.18
N ILE A 79 -13.28 6.93 1.79
CA ILE A 79 -13.72 7.20 3.16
C ILE A 79 -15.09 7.84 3.09
N ALA A 80 -16.09 7.18 3.69
CA ALA A 80 -17.47 7.65 3.68
C ALA A 80 -17.59 9.06 4.28
N GLY A 81 -18.36 9.92 3.62
CA GLY A 81 -18.61 11.29 4.08
C GLY A 81 -17.45 12.26 3.84
N SER A 82 -16.44 11.86 3.04
CA SER A 82 -15.30 12.74 2.72
C SER A 82 -14.87 12.57 1.26
N ASN A 83 -13.98 13.45 0.80
CA ASN A 83 -13.33 13.33 -0.51
C ASN A 83 -12.02 12.58 -0.43
N MET A 84 -11.72 11.97 0.71
CA MET A 84 -10.47 11.26 0.95
C MET A 84 -10.60 9.77 0.71
N SER A 85 -9.49 9.16 0.37
CA SER A 85 -9.35 7.70 0.28
C SER A 85 -8.30 7.21 1.25
N ARG A 86 -8.48 5.98 1.71
CA ARG A 86 -7.45 5.27 2.46
C ARG A 86 -6.74 4.32 1.51
N PHE A 87 -5.43 4.50 1.40
CA PHE A 87 -4.55 3.61 0.65
C PHE A 87 -3.77 2.77 1.64
N SER A 88 -3.80 1.46 1.45
CA SER A 88 -3.20 0.53 2.41
C SER A 88 -2.32 -0.48 1.70
N ILE A 89 -1.24 -0.87 2.37
CA ILE A 89 -0.53 -2.08 2.06
C ILE A 89 -0.71 -3.04 3.23
N LYS A 90 -1.18 -4.24 2.93
CA LYS A 90 -1.43 -5.28 3.91
C LYS A 90 -0.51 -6.45 3.60
N TYR A 91 0.19 -6.96 4.60
CA TYR A 91 1.10 -8.08 4.38
C TYR A 91 1.22 -8.96 5.61
N SER A 92 1.54 -10.23 5.35
CA SER A 92 1.89 -11.21 6.36
C SER A 92 3.41 -11.25 6.56
N GLY A 93 3.88 -12.12 7.42
CA GLY A 93 5.30 -12.32 7.64
C GLY A 93 5.76 -11.77 8.99
N GLU A 94 6.92 -11.14 9.02
CA GLU A 94 7.44 -10.60 10.27
C GLU A 94 6.64 -9.41 10.75
N THR A 95 6.36 -9.38 12.05
CA THR A 95 5.68 -8.24 12.66
C THR A 95 6.65 -7.07 12.85
N LEU A 96 6.11 -5.86 12.85
CA LEU A 96 6.89 -4.65 13.09
C LEU A 96 7.45 -4.63 14.52
N GLN A 97 8.69 -4.19 14.64
CA GLN A 97 9.27 -3.85 15.93
C GLN A 97 8.62 -2.57 16.48
N PRO A 98 8.52 -2.41 17.81
CA PRO A 98 7.88 -1.21 18.39
C PRO A 98 8.46 0.11 17.88
N GLY A 99 9.77 0.20 17.68
CA GLY A 99 10.41 1.40 17.16
C GLY A 99 10.04 1.70 15.72
N GLN A 100 9.86 0.67 14.89
CA GLN A 100 9.40 0.83 13.49
C GLN A 100 7.98 1.34 13.43
N LYS A 101 7.09 0.77 14.25
CA LYS A 101 5.70 1.20 14.34
C LYS A 101 5.61 2.67 14.74
N GLN A 102 6.36 3.08 15.74
CA GLN A 102 6.38 4.46 16.20
C GLN A 102 6.85 5.42 15.12
N ARG A 103 7.90 5.07 14.39
CA ARG A 103 8.41 5.92 13.29
C ARG A 103 7.37 6.10 12.19
N LEU A 104 6.63 5.06 11.84
CA LEU A 104 5.57 5.14 10.84
C LEU A 104 4.43 6.03 11.32
N GLN A 105 4.03 5.89 12.57
CA GLN A 105 2.99 6.73 13.18
C GLN A 105 3.44 8.20 13.25
N ASP A 106 4.69 8.45 13.60
CA ASP A 106 5.26 9.82 13.62
C ASP A 106 5.29 10.45 12.22
N ALA A 107 5.40 9.63 11.18
CA ALA A 107 5.31 10.09 9.78
C ALA A 107 3.86 10.30 9.31
N GLY A 108 2.88 10.16 10.18
CA GLY A 108 1.47 10.39 9.85
C GLY A 108 0.75 9.19 9.26
N LEU A 109 1.33 8.00 9.34
CA LEU A 109 0.71 6.79 8.82
C LEU A 109 -0.12 6.08 9.89
N GLU A 110 -1.21 5.44 9.45
CA GLU A 110 -1.96 4.53 10.31
C GLU A 110 -1.27 3.17 10.27
N VAL A 111 -1.08 2.55 11.43
CA VAL A 111 -0.42 1.25 11.53
C VAL A 111 -1.28 0.32 12.37
N ARG A 112 -1.60 -0.83 11.81
CA ARG A 112 -2.25 -1.94 12.51
C ARG A 112 -1.36 -3.15 12.35
N ALA A 113 -0.81 -3.62 13.44
CA ALA A 113 0.00 -4.83 13.47
C ALA A 113 -0.45 -5.65 14.67
N ARG A 114 -0.90 -6.87 14.43
CA ARG A 114 -1.34 -7.79 15.47
C ARG A 114 -0.42 -9.00 15.47
N PHE A 115 -0.09 -9.47 16.64
CA PHE A 115 0.71 -10.68 16.78
C PHE A 115 0.00 -11.86 16.10
N GLY A 116 0.68 -12.52 15.18
CA GLY A 116 0.13 -13.65 14.42
C GLY A 116 -0.84 -13.27 13.30
N TYR A 117 -0.99 -11.97 13.01
CA TYR A 117 -1.88 -11.45 11.98
C TYR A 117 -1.16 -10.52 11.02
N ASP A 118 -1.87 -10.13 9.98
CA ASP A 118 -1.33 -9.22 8.97
C ASP A 118 -1.01 -7.85 9.54
N THR A 119 0.06 -7.28 9.02
CA THR A 119 0.38 -5.86 9.22
C THR A 119 -0.34 -5.04 8.15
N VAL A 120 -0.99 -3.95 8.56
CA VAL A 120 -1.66 -3.02 7.67
C VAL A 120 -1.12 -1.62 7.91
N ILE A 121 -0.57 -1.01 6.87
CA ILE A 121 -0.04 0.36 6.92
C ILE A 121 -0.85 1.18 5.92
N SER A 122 -1.39 2.31 6.37
CA SER A 122 -2.31 3.11 5.57
C SER A 122 -1.96 4.58 5.59
N ILE A 123 -2.32 5.27 4.51
CA ILE A 123 -2.27 6.72 4.40
C ILE A 123 -3.64 7.21 3.89
N LYS A 124 -4.09 8.34 4.41
CA LYS A 124 -5.30 9.02 3.91
C LYS A 124 -4.90 10.15 2.97
N LEU A 125 -5.46 10.13 1.80
CA LEU A 125 -5.20 11.14 0.78
C LEU A 125 -6.47 11.64 0.10
#